data_3bae14b1515b1c32f0238d3d49fd355b
#
_entry.id   3bae14b1515b1c32f0238d3d49fd355b
#
_cell.length_a   1.000
_cell.length_b   1.000
_cell.length_c   1.000
_cell.angle_alpha   90.00
_cell.angle_beta   90.00
_cell.angle_gamma   90.00
#
_symmetry.space_group_name_H-M   'P 1'
#
loop_
_entity.id
_entity.type
_entity.pdbx_description
1 polymer ?
#
loop_
_entity_poly.entity_id
_entity_poly.type
_entity_poly.pdbx_seq_one_letter_code
_entity_poly.pdbx_strand_id
1 'polypeptide(L)'
;MYNSTITMVETLFQRDIKIKRVTTLGYSAAQALNDPVRIKILEILSHMQMCAEEITKTLGSSGYKKATTTIRHHLDTLKSAGLIQATKMVEVRGAVMKYYSPTLRAFSYDMPDLEKHVKLVDDTGTKMFKILKSVLEDKKFIAAFVGKDACGQCKGDHYKEYAALEIVSAALAKAMDRKEYAELIIGKERPKN
;
A
#
# COMPACT_ATOMS: atom_id res chain seq x y z
N MET A 1 -33.84 36.95 3.50
CA MET A 1 -33.91 35.80 2.60
C MET A 1 -32.47 35.33 2.34
N TYR A 2 -32.02 34.29 3.04
CA TYR A 2 -30.71 33.70 2.80
C TYR A 2 -30.86 32.70 1.66
N ASN A 3 -30.36 33.03 0.47
CA ASN A 3 -30.19 32.10 -0.63
C ASN A 3 -29.03 31.15 -0.27
N SER A 4 -29.32 30.00 0.26
CA SER A 4 -28.36 28.91 0.35
C SER A 4 -28.12 28.39 -1.07
N THR A 5 -27.06 28.88 -1.70
CA THR A 5 -26.58 28.36 -2.98
C THR A 5 -26.14 26.92 -2.72
N ILE A 6 -27.00 25.97 -3.07
CA ILE A 6 -26.65 24.53 -3.05
C ILE A 6 -25.49 24.39 -4.04
N THR A 7 -24.30 24.18 -3.51
CA THR A 7 -23.13 23.89 -4.33
C THR A 7 -23.37 22.52 -4.95
N MET A 8 -23.70 22.47 -6.25
CA MET A 8 -23.83 21.22 -6.97
C MET A 8 -22.44 20.54 -6.98
N VAL A 9 -22.35 19.39 -6.36
CA VAL A 9 -21.19 18.51 -6.36
C VAL A 9 -21.58 17.28 -7.18
N GLU A 10 -21.00 17.12 -8.35
CA GLU A 10 -21.26 16.00 -9.23
C GLU A 10 -20.09 15.02 -9.22
N THR A 11 -20.37 13.73 -8.99
CA THR A 11 -19.36 12.68 -9.08
C THR A 11 -19.24 12.21 -10.53
N LEU A 12 -18.18 12.64 -11.22
CA LEU A 12 -17.93 12.29 -12.62
C LEU A 12 -17.37 10.87 -12.77
N PHE A 13 -16.66 10.39 -11.74
CA PHE A 13 -16.01 9.09 -11.79
C PHE A 13 -15.74 8.59 -10.37
N GLN A 14 -15.97 7.30 -10.15
CA GLN A 14 -15.56 6.60 -8.92
C GLN A 14 -15.27 5.14 -9.25
N ARG A 15 -14.19 4.60 -8.68
CA ARG A 15 -13.85 3.18 -8.79
C ARG A 15 -13.20 2.68 -7.51
N ASP A 16 -13.41 1.42 -7.22
CA ASP A 16 -12.64 0.70 -6.22
C ASP A 16 -11.31 0.25 -6.81
N ILE A 17 -10.26 0.32 -6.03
CA ILE A 17 -8.95 -0.19 -6.40
C ILE A 17 -8.56 -1.35 -5.49
N LYS A 18 -7.95 -2.37 -6.08
CA LYS A 18 -7.36 -3.46 -5.32
C LYS A 18 -6.02 -2.97 -4.75
N ILE A 19 -5.99 -2.74 -3.44
CA ILE A 19 -4.77 -2.34 -2.74
C ILE A 19 -3.88 -3.58 -2.56
N LYS A 20 -2.67 -3.52 -3.08
CA LYS A 20 -1.65 -4.55 -2.85
C LYS A 20 -1.08 -4.39 -1.45
N ARG A 21 -0.96 -5.48 -0.70
CA ARG A 21 -0.37 -5.46 0.65
C ARG A 21 1.13 -5.69 0.62
N VAL A 22 1.59 -6.40 -0.39
CA VAL A 22 3.01 -6.66 -0.66
C VAL A 22 3.28 -6.38 -2.13
N THR A 23 4.38 -5.74 -2.45
CA THR A 23 4.81 -5.46 -3.82
C THR A 23 6.32 -5.45 -3.92
N THR A 24 6.81 -5.79 -5.10
CA THR A 24 8.22 -5.61 -5.47
C THR A 24 8.43 -4.15 -5.86
N LEU A 25 9.40 -3.49 -5.24
CA LEU A 25 9.77 -2.12 -5.58
C LEU A 25 10.65 -2.12 -6.84
N GLY A 26 10.05 -1.75 -7.97
CA GLY A 26 10.80 -1.42 -9.18
C GLY A 26 11.57 -0.09 -9.03
N TYR A 27 12.53 0.15 -9.92
CA TYR A 27 13.38 1.35 -9.91
C TYR A 27 12.57 2.67 -9.83
N SER A 28 11.51 2.80 -10.62
CA SER A 28 10.66 3.99 -10.64
C SER A 28 9.95 4.22 -9.28
N ALA A 29 9.49 3.16 -8.64
CA ALA A 29 8.87 3.25 -7.32
C ALA A 29 9.90 3.61 -6.25
N ALA A 30 11.08 2.99 -6.27
CA ALA A 30 12.18 3.34 -5.36
C ALA A 30 12.61 4.81 -5.53
N GLN A 31 12.75 5.28 -6.77
CA GLN A 31 13.06 6.68 -7.06
C GLN A 31 11.96 7.65 -6.61
N ALA A 32 10.69 7.28 -6.79
CA ALA A 32 9.57 8.07 -6.31
C ALA A 32 9.53 8.15 -4.77
N LEU A 33 10.01 7.15 -4.07
CA LEU A 33 10.07 7.13 -2.60
C LEU A 33 11.29 7.89 -2.04
N ASN A 34 12.25 8.31 -2.85
CA ASN A 34 13.40 9.10 -2.41
C ASN A 34 13.04 10.60 -2.24
N ASP A 35 11.96 10.88 -1.50
CA ASP A 35 11.51 12.23 -1.16
C ASP A 35 10.59 12.16 0.07
N PRO A 36 10.92 12.84 1.18
CA PRO A 36 10.16 12.77 2.43
C PRO A 36 8.72 13.29 2.30
N VAL A 37 8.47 14.25 1.40
CA VAL A 37 7.12 14.80 1.19
C VAL A 37 6.24 13.75 0.51
N ARG A 38 6.78 13.03 -0.50
CA ARG A 38 6.01 11.97 -1.18
C ARG A 38 5.66 10.82 -0.26
N ILE A 39 6.55 10.50 0.63
CA ILE A 39 6.31 9.49 1.64
C ILE A 39 5.21 9.93 2.59
N LYS A 40 5.27 11.17 3.08
CA LYS A 40 4.24 11.72 3.96
C LYS A 40 2.87 11.78 3.25
N ILE A 41 2.84 12.02 1.94
CA ILE A 41 1.62 11.93 1.12
C ILE A 41 1.06 10.50 1.13
N LEU A 42 1.90 9.48 0.94
CA LEU A 42 1.46 8.08 0.99
C LEU A 42 0.92 7.69 2.36
N GLU A 43 1.56 8.14 3.42
CA GLU A 43 1.11 7.94 4.79
C GLU A 43 -0.28 8.54 5.02
N ILE A 44 -0.48 9.80 4.62
CA ILE A 44 -1.78 10.47 4.71
C ILE A 44 -2.85 9.70 3.91
N LEU A 45 -2.53 9.33 2.68
CA LEU A 45 -3.45 8.61 1.81
C LEU A 45 -3.76 7.19 2.28
N SER A 46 -2.93 6.59 3.14
CA SER A 46 -3.21 5.26 3.71
C SER A 46 -4.44 5.25 4.62
N HIS A 47 -4.82 6.39 5.16
CA HIS A 47 -5.97 6.55 6.04
C HIS A 47 -7.25 6.91 5.30
N MET A 48 -7.17 7.79 4.28
CA MET A 48 -8.34 8.24 3.53
C MET A 48 -7.98 8.78 2.14
N GLN A 49 -8.98 8.76 1.25
CA GLN A 49 -8.86 9.39 -0.07
C GLN A 49 -8.85 10.91 0.07
N MET A 50 -7.91 11.57 -0.59
CA MET A 50 -7.81 13.04 -0.57
C MET A 50 -7.49 13.61 -1.94
N CYS A 51 -7.94 14.86 -2.18
CA CYS A 51 -7.50 15.67 -3.31
C CYS A 51 -6.22 16.47 -2.98
N ALA A 52 -5.61 17.11 -3.99
CA ALA A 52 -4.38 17.87 -3.81
C ALA A 52 -4.49 19.00 -2.78
N GLU A 53 -5.63 19.66 -2.75
CA GLU A 53 -5.92 20.79 -1.84
C GLU A 53 -5.99 20.30 -0.38
N GLU A 54 -6.67 19.20 -0.14
CA GLU A 54 -6.78 18.58 1.19
C GLU A 54 -5.43 18.09 1.68
N ILE A 55 -4.64 17.43 0.81
CA ILE A 55 -3.27 16.98 1.12
C ILE A 55 -2.39 18.19 1.46
N THR A 56 -2.49 19.27 0.67
CA THR A 56 -1.72 20.50 0.93
C THR A 56 -2.02 21.06 2.33
N LYS A 57 -3.30 21.10 2.71
CA LYS A 57 -3.73 21.56 4.03
C LYS A 57 -3.21 20.66 5.15
N THR A 58 -3.35 19.34 4.99
CA THR A 58 -2.91 18.35 6.00
C THR A 58 -1.39 18.37 6.18
N LEU A 59 -0.62 18.45 5.10
CA LEU A 59 0.84 18.60 5.16
C LEU A 59 1.25 19.89 5.83
N GLY A 60 0.55 21.00 5.53
CA GLY A 60 0.80 22.29 6.18
C GLY A 60 0.64 22.24 7.70
N SER A 61 -0.37 21.52 8.19
CA SER A 61 -0.61 21.30 9.62
C SER A 61 0.48 20.44 10.28
N SER A 62 1.16 19.58 9.49
CA SER A 62 2.27 18.73 9.94
C SER A 62 3.66 19.37 9.73
N GLY A 63 3.72 20.66 9.44
CA GLY A 63 4.98 21.38 9.25
C GLY A 63 5.56 21.35 7.83
N TYR A 64 4.96 20.61 6.90
CA TYR A 64 5.40 20.52 5.50
C TYR A 64 4.67 21.56 4.63
N LYS A 65 5.01 22.85 4.77
CA LYS A 65 4.39 23.91 3.96
C LYS A 65 4.88 23.87 2.51
N LYS A 66 4.00 23.49 1.59
CA LYS A 66 4.26 23.46 0.14
C LYS A 66 3.06 24.07 -0.62
N ALA A 67 3.33 24.64 -1.78
CA ALA A 67 2.27 25.09 -2.67
C ALA A 67 1.49 23.90 -3.25
N THR A 68 0.20 24.06 -3.52
CA THR A 68 -0.65 23.02 -4.11
C THR A 68 -0.12 22.53 -5.47
N THR A 69 0.51 23.43 -6.25
CA THR A 69 1.18 23.08 -7.51
C THR A 69 2.32 22.08 -7.30
N THR A 70 3.13 22.27 -6.26
CA THR A 70 4.19 21.34 -5.86
C THR A 70 3.62 19.98 -5.44
N ILE A 71 2.52 20.00 -4.65
CA ILE A 71 1.83 18.77 -4.25
C ILE A 71 1.28 18.02 -5.46
N ARG A 72 0.70 18.71 -6.44
CA ARG A 72 0.26 18.08 -7.70
C ARG A 72 1.41 17.39 -8.43
N HIS A 73 2.58 18.01 -8.50
CA HIS A 73 3.77 17.39 -9.08
C HIS A 73 4.20 16.13 -8.32
N HIS A 74 4.20 16.14 -6.99
CA HIS A 74 4.47 14.95 -6.19
C HIS A 74 3.43 13.85 -6.43
N LEU A 75 2.14 14.19 -6.55
CA LEU A 75 1.08 13.24 -6.88
C LEU A 75 1.25 12.63 -8.28
N ASP A 76 1.65 13.42 -9.27
CA ASP A 76 1.92 12.93 -10.63
C ASP A 76 3.11 11.97 -10.63
N THR A 77 4.18 12.26 -9.89
CA THR A 77 5.33 11.37 -9.72
C THR A 77 4.92 10.05 -9.07
N LEU A 78 4.19 10.09 -7.96
CA LEU A 78 3.69 8.90 -7.27
C LEU A 78 2.74 8.06 -8.15
N LYS A 79 1.88 8.73 -8.92
CA LYS A 79 0.96 8.09 -9.86
C LYS A 79 1.71 7.41 -11.00
N SER A 80 2.70 8.08 -11.61
CA SER A 80 3.54 7.51 -12.67
C SER A 80 4.35 6.31 -12.21
N ALA A 81 4.77 6.31 -10.94
CA ALA A 81 5.43 5.19 -10.29
C ALA A 81 4.46 4.05 -9.87
N GLY A 82 3.15 4.21 -10.10
CA GLY A 82 2.14 3.23 -9.73
C GLY A 82 1.85 3.11 -8.25
N LEU A 83 2.32 4.05 -7.41
CA LEU A 83 2.16 4.03 -5.96
C LEU A 83 0.80 4.58 -5.49
N ILE A 84 0.16 5.42 -6.29
CA ILE A 84 -1.19 5.94 -6.08
C ILE A 84 -2.02 5.85 -7.35
N GLN A 85 -3.34 5.92 -7.21
CA GLN A 85 -4.28 6.02 -8.34
C GLN A 85 -5.36 7.04 -8.02
N ALA A 86 -5.87 7.72 -9.07
CA ALA A 86 -7.10 8.48 -8.96
C ALA A 86 -8.29 7.51 -8.85
N THR A 87 -9.04 7.60 -7.78
CA THR A 87 -10.17 6.72 -7.46
C THR A 87 -11.50 7.40 -7.60
N LYS A 88 -11.52 8.73 -7.49
CA LYS A 88 -12.74 9.53 -7.62
C LYS A 88 -12.42 10.85 -8.30
N MET A 89 -13.32 11.32 -9.16
CA MET A 89 -13.29 12.65 -9.73
C MET A 89 -14.65 13.32 -9.46
N VAL A 90 -14.58 14.55 -8.96
CA VAL A 90 -15.77 15.31 -8.59
C VAL A 90 -15.67 16.67 -9.23
N GLU A 91 -16.76 17.13 -9.84
CA GLU A 91 -16.88 18.51 -10.28
C GLU A 91 -17.44 19.39 -9.16
N VAL A 92 -16.72 20.45 -8.85
CA VAL A 92 -17.12 21.45 -7.86
C VAL A 92 -16.97 22.82 -8.49
N ARG A 93 -18.06 23.52 -8.73
CA ARG A 93 -18.07 24.87 -9.32
C ARG A 93 -17.29 24.95 -10.64
N GLY A 94 -17.44 23.98 -11.53
CA GLY A 94 -16.76 23.92 -12.82
C GLY A 94 -15.28 23.47 -12.77
N ALA A 95 -14.75 23.15 -11.60
CA ALA A 95 -13.40 22.61 -11.44
C ALA A 95 -13.44 21.11 -11.11
N VAL A 96 -12.64 20.31 -11.80
CA VAL A 96 -12.55 18.86 -11.55
C VAL A 96 -11.51 18.58 -10.46
N MET A 97 -11.97 18.09 -9.33
CA MET A 97 -11.14 17.62 -8.22
C MET A 97 -10.88 16.12 -8.34
N LYS A 98 -9.61 15.73 -8.30
CA LYS A 98 -9.18 14.32 -8.35
C LYS A 98 -8.80 13.87 -6.94
N TYR A 99 -9.43 12.78 -6.49
CA TYR A 99 -9.12 12.12 -5.23
C TYR A 99 -8.22 10.93 -5.49
N TYR A 100 -7.22 10.76 -4.67
CA TYR A 100 -6.20 9.74 -4.80
C TYR A 100 -6.25 8.75 -3.65
N SER A 101 -5.90 7.49 -3.96
CA SER A 101 -5.70 6.43 -2.98
C SER A 101 -4.40 5.70 -3.28
N PRO A 102 -3.72 5.14 -2.27
CA PRO A 102 -2.52 4.37 -2.47
C PRO A 102 -2.86 3.02 -3.12
N THR A 103 -1.97 2.50 -3.91
CA THR A 103 -2.05 1.14 -4.47
C THR A 103 -1.44 0.09 -3.56
N LEU A 104 -0.71 0.53 -2.53
CA LEU A 104 -0.06 -0.27 -1.51
C LEU A 104 -0.62 0.10 -0.14
N ARG A 105 -0.77 -0.90 0.72
CA ARG A 105 -1.15 -0.67 2.11
C ARG A 105 0.09 -0.71 2.98
N ALA A 106 0.22 0.29 3.82
CA ALA A 106 1.26 0.47 4.82
C ALA A 106 2.62 0.92 4.29
N PHE A 107 2.83 2.21 4.41
CA PHE A 107 4.15 2.78 4.63
C PHE A 107 4.12 3.38 6.03
N SER A 108 4.74 2.72 6.99
CA SER A 108 5.12 3.32 8.25
C SER A 108 6.64 3.46 8.26
N TYR A 109 7.13 4.63 8.64
CA TYR A 109 8.56 4.85 8.88
C TYR A 109 8.98 4.44 10.28
N ASP A 110 8.02 4.44 11.20
CA ASP A 110 8.26 3.97 12.55
C ASP A 110 8.23 2.45 12.52
N MET A 111 9.41 1.85 12.41
CA MET A 111 9.56 0.42 12.63
C MET A 111 9.05 0.10 14.04
N PRO A 112 8.09 -0.82 14.17
CA PRO A 112 7.71 -1.28 15.50
C PRO A 112 8.95 -1.78 16.23
N ASP A 113 9.02 -1.50 17.53
CA ASP A 113 10.09 -1.99 18.38
C ASP A 113 10.00 -3.52 18.51
N LEU A 114 10.55 -4.22 17.52
CA LEU A 114 10.51 -5.67 17.45
C LEU A 114 11.30 -6.33 18.60
N GLU A 115 12.22 -5.60 19.22
CA GLU A 115 12.97 -6.11 20.37
C GLU A 115 12.06 -6.42 21.55
N LYS A 116 10.95 -5.70 21.69
CA LYS A 116 9.92 -5.99 22.70
C LYS A 116 9.08 -7.23 22.39
N HIS A 117 9.19 -7.77 21.20
CA HIS A 117 8.35 -8.87 20.71
C HIS A 117 9.13 -10.07 20.20
N VAL A 118 10.40 -10.24 20.62
CA VAL A 118 11.32 -11.30 20.13
C VAL A 118 10.66 -12.68 20.15
N LYS A 119 10.06 -13.06 21.29
CA LYS A 119 9.39 -14.36 21.39
C LYS A 119 8.26 -14.54 20.38
N LEU A 120 7.45 -13.50 20.16
CA LEU A 120 6.37 -13.54 19.15
C LEU A 120 6.93 -13.65 17.74
N VAL A 121 8.04 -12.96 17.45
CA VAL A 121 8.75 -13.04 16.16
C VAL A 121 9.27 -14.46 15.94
N ASP A 122 9.93 -15.07 16.93
CA ASP A 122 10.49 -16.42 16.84
C ASP A 122 9.40 -17.49 16.66
N ASP A 123 8.34 -17.42 17.45
CA ASP A 123 7.19 -18.33 17.36
C ASP A 123 6.49 -18.20 15.98
N THR A 124 6.36 -16.97 15.49
CA THR A 124 5.78 -16.71 14.16
C THR A 124 6.73 -17.16 13.06
N GLY A 125 8.03 -16.89 13.19
CA GLY A 125 9.07 -17.34 12.26
C GLY A 125 9.07 -18.87 12.11
N THR A 126 8.92 -19.59 13.21
CA THR A 126 8.80 -21.07 13.19
C THR A 126 7.58 -21.55 12.40
N LYS A 127 6.44 -20.88 12.52
CA LYS A 127 5.24 -21.19 11.75
C LYS A 127 5.42 -20.83 10.26
N MET A 128 6.02 -19.68 9.98
CA MET A 128 6.30 -19.24 8.61
C MET A 128 7.30 -20.17 7.92
N PHE A 129 8.32 -20.68 8.63
CA PHE A 129 9.24 -21.67 8.08
C PHE A 129 8.51 -22.94 7.61
N LYS A 130 7.52 -23.44 8.35
CA LYS A 130 6.71 -24.59 7.93
C LYS A 130 5.93 -24.29 6.64
N ILE A 131 5.41 -23.08 6.50
CA ILE A 131 4.71 -22.63 5.28
C ILE A 131 5.69 -22.55 4.12
N LEU A 132 6.84 -21.91 4.28
CA LEU A 132 7.88 -21.81 3.26
C LEU A 132 8.37 -23.20 2.83
N LYS A 133 8.60 -24.10 3.79
CA LYS A 133 8.98 -25.48 3.52
C LYS A 133 7.94 -26.19 2.65
N SER A 134 6.65 -26.06 2.99
CA SER A 134 5.57 -26.69 2.21
C SER A 134 5.48 -26.16 0.78
N VAL A 135 5.77 -24.87 0.54
CA VAL A 135 5.82 -24.28 -0.80
C VAL A 135 7.03 -24.82 -1.58
N LEU A 136 8.21 -24.82 -0.93
CA LEU A 136 9.46 -25.26 -1.57
C LEU A 136 9.50 -26.76 -1.87
N GLU A 137 8.73 -27.58 -1.15
CA GLU A 137 8.59 -29.03 -1.36
C GLU A 137 7.40 -29.39 -2.28
N ASP A 138 6.59 -28.43 -2.70
CA ASP A 138 5.47 -28.68 -3.62
C ASP A 138 5.98 -29.14 -4.99
N LYS A 139 5.46 -30.30 -5.46
CA LYS A 139 5.92 -30.93 -6.71
C LYS A 139 5.69 -30.04 -7.94
N LYS A 140 4.58 -29.29 -7.98
CA LYS A 140 4.27 -28.38 -9.10
C LYS A 140 5.18 -27.16 -9.07
N PHE A 141 5.46 -26.65 -7.87
CA PHE A 141 6.41 -25.57 -7.67
C PHE A 141 7.80 -25.99 -8.16
N ILE A 142 8.31 -27.13 -7.69
CA ILE A 142 9.63 -27.65 -8.11
C ILE A 142 9.69 -27.84 -9.62
N ALA A 143 8.66 -28.44 -10.23
CA ALA A 143 8.62 -28.70 -11.67
C ALA A 143 8.73 -27.41 -12.52
N ALA A 144 8.24 -26.27 -12.02
CA ALA A 144 8.34 -24.98 -12.71
C ALA A 144 9.78 -24.44 -12.83
N PHE A 145 10.73 -25.02 -12.08
CA PHE A 145 12.14 -24.58 -12.04
C PHE A 145 13.11 -25.63 -12.57
N VAL A 146 12.61 -26.75 -13.07
CA VAL A 146 13.46 -27.76 -13.72
C VAL A 146 14.17 -27.13 -14.92
N GLY A 147 15.50 -27.25 -14.99
CA GLY A 147 16.33 -26.69 -16.05
C GLY A 147 16.71 -25.22 -15.90
N LYS A 148 16.36 -24.58 -14.79
CA LYS A 148 16.88 -23.24 -14.45
C LYS A 148 18.12 -23.42 -13.57
N ASP A 149 19.24 -22.85 -14.03
CA ASP A 149 20.51 -22.94 -13.33
C ASP A 149 20.56 -22.03 -12.11
N ALA A 150 21.32 -22.45 -11.11
CA ALA A 150 21.66 -21.59 -9.98
C ALA A 150 22.46 -20.35 -10.44
N CYS A 151 22.40 -19.28 -9.66
CA CYS A 151 23.18 -18.08 -9.96
C CYS A 151 24.67 -18.38 -10.08
N GLY A 152 25.29 -18.03 -11.20
CA GLY A 152 26.71 -18.28 -11.47
C GLY A 152 27.68 -17.65 -10.47
N GLN A 153 27.24 -16.58 -9.76
CA GLN A 153 28.10 -15.87 -8.80
C GLN A 153 28.02 -16.46 -7.38
N CYS A 154 26.80 -16.64 -6.86
CA CYS A 154 26.61 -17.09 -5.46
C CYS A 154 26.15 -18.56 -5.33
N LYS A 155 25.90 -19.23 -6.45
CA LYS A 155 25.35 -20.61 -6.53
C LYS A 155 23.98 -20.76 -5.83
N GLY A 156 23.34 -19.66 -5.46
CA GLY A 156 22.02 -19.65 -4.86
C GLY A 156 20.91 -19.76 -5.89
N ASP A 157 19.81 -20.38 -5.51
CA ASP A 157 18.62 -20.48 -6.35
C ASP A 157 17.65 -19.30 -6.09
N HIS A 158 18.06 -18.12 -6.54
CA HIS A 158 17.28 -16.91 -6.35
C HIS A 158 15.90 -16.96 -7.01
N TYR A 159 15.74 -17.72 -8.07
CA TYR A 159 14.44 -17.87 -8.73
C TYR A 159 13.45 -18.60 -7.85
N LYS A 160 13.88 -19.69 -7.19
CA LYS A 160 13.03 -20.44 -6.25
C LYS A 160 12.71 -19.61 -5.02
N GLU A 161 13.71 -18.93 -4.46
CA GLU A 161 13.54 -18.05 -3.30
C GLU A 161 12.52 -16.95 -3.62
N TYR A 162 12.73 -16.22 -4.74
CA TYR A 162 11.83 -15.17 -5.17
C TYR A 162 10.40 -15.70 -5.39
N ALA A 163 10.25 -16.81 -6.11
CA ALA A 163 8.93 -17.36 -6.39
C ALA A 163 8.23 -17.89 -5.13
N ALA A 164 8.97 -18.46 -4.18
CA ALA A 164 8.42 -18.85 -2.89
C ALA A 164 7.91 -17.64 -2.09
N LEU A 165 8.68 -16.56 -2.07
CA LEU A 165 8.28 -15.31 -1.43
C LEU A 165 7.04 -14.69 -2.10
N GLU A 166 6.95 -14.71 -3.43
CA GLU A 166 5.76 -14.23 -4.17
C GLU A 166 4.50 -15.04 -3.81
N ILE A 167 4.61 -16.38 -3.73
CA ILE A 167 3.51 -17.26 -3.34
C ILE A 167 3.06 -16.94 -1.90
N VAL A 168 4.01 -16.85 -0.97
CA VAL A 168 3.71 -16.53 0.44
C VAL A 168 3.09 -15.15 0.57
N SER A 169 3.60 -14.17 -0.17
CA SER A 169 3.05 -12.81 -0.21
C SER A 169 1.61 -12.77 -0.75
N ALA A 170 1.35 -13.53 -1.81
CA ALA A 170 0.00 -13.67 -2.37
C ALA A 170 -0.95 -14.38 -1.40
N ALA A 171 -0.45 -15.42 -0.70
CA ALA A 171 -1.22 -16.14 0.32
C ALA A 171 -1.52 -15.23 1.53
N LEU A 172 -0.54 -14.44 1.96
CA LEU A 172 -0.73 -13.45 3.03
C LEU A 172 -1.79 -12.41 2.63
N ALA A 173 -1.73 -11.87 1.41
CA ALA A 173 -2.74 -10.94 0.91
C ALA A 173 -4.14 -11.56 0.93
N LYS A 174 -4.28 -12.83 0.47
CA LYS A 174 -5.53 -13.58 0.55
C LYS A 174 -6.03 -13.78 1.99
N ALA A 175 -5.13 -14.11 2.91
CA ALA A 175 -5.48 -14.28 4.32
C ALA A 175 -5.99 -12.98 4.94
N MET A 176 -5.37 -11.85 4.59
CA MET A 176 -5.76 -10.53 5.07
C MET A 176 -7.02 -9.96 4.38
N ASP A 177 -7.44 -10.50 3.24
CA ASP A 177 -8.70 -10.14 2.56
C ASP A 177 -9.91 -10.90 3.13
N ARG A 178 -9.70 -11.85 4.05
CA ARG A 178 -10.79 -12.60 4.68
C ARG A 178 -11.57 -11.71 5.66
N LYS A 179 -12.86 -11.98 5.75
CA LYS A 179 -13.76 -11.26 6.66
C LYS A 179 -13.30 -11.40 8.12
N GLU A 180 -12.88 -12.60 8.50
CA GLU A 180 -12.41 -12.91 9.86
C GLU A 180 -11.18 -12.07 10.25
N TYR A 181 -10.29 -11.77 9.28
CA TYR A 181 -9.16 -10.88 9.52
C TYR A 181 -9.62 -9.45 9.78
N ALA A 182 -10.59 -8.96 9.01
CA ALA A 182 -11.15 -7.62 9.24
C ALA A 182 -11.79 -7.52 10.64
N GLU A 183 -12.53 -8.55 11.07
CA GLU A 183 -13.12 -8.62 12.41
C GLU A 183 -12.08 -8.63 13.54
N LEU A 184 -10.93 -9.27 13.33
CA LEU A 184 -9.82 -9.26 14.29
C LEU A 184 -9.17 -7.87 14.43
N ILE A 185 -9.06 -7.11 13.33
CA ILE A 185 -8.40 -5.79 13.34
C ILE A 185 -9.33 -4.69 13.84
N ILE A 186 -10.60 -4.71 13.44
CA ILE A 186 -11.59 -3.68 13.85
C ILE A 186 -12.01 -3.88 15.29
N GLY A 187 -11.84 -5.11 15.81
CA GLY A 187 -12.42 -5.53 17.09
C GLY A 187 -13.92 -5.78 16.94
N LYS A 188 -14.47 -6.73 17.69
CA LYS A 188 -15.91 -6.83 17.84
C LYS A 188 -16.39 -5.46 18.30
N GLU A 189 -17.35 -4.87 17.59
CA GLU A 189 -17.93 -3.56 17.89
C GLU A 189 -18.03 -3.37 19.43
N ARG A 190 -17.43 -2.29 19.94
CA ARG A 190 -17.63 -1.95 21.34
C ARG A 190 -19.13 -1.78 21.51
N PRO A 191 -19.77 -2.43 22.49
CA PRO A 191 -21.17 -2.19 22.77
C PRO A 191 -21.34 -0.69 22.96
N LYS A 192 -22.26 -0.08 22.21
CA LYS A 192 -22.63 1.32 22.38
C LYS A 192 -23.18 1.45 23.79
N ASN A 193 -22.41 2.08 24.68
CA ASN A 193 -22.95 2.61 25.93
C ASN A 193 -23.77 3.85 25.62
#